data_fe52d181b1ba2881631c395e0c7a91b4
#
_entry.id   fe52d181b1ba2881631c395e0c7a91b4
#
_cell.length_a   1.000
_cell.length_b   1.000
_cell.length_c   1.000
_cell.angle_alpha   90.00
_cell.angle_beta   90.00
_cell.angle_gamma   90.00
#
_symmetry.space_group_name_H-M   'P 1'
#
loop_
_entity.id
_entity.type
_entity.pdbx_description
1 polymer ?
#
loop_
_entity_poly.entity_id
_entity_poly.type
_entity_poly.pdbx_seq_one_letter_code
_entity_poly.pdbx_strand_id
1 'polypeptide(L)'
;MYFSTADEMEKLDELAVEHGLEIRQMMELAGWHMVEVFNKLSIGLSDQIVIVVGKGNKGGDGLSAARHLVNHGYKNISIILVSKDIKPDSQHHLDLLVKMDMPIMVYSENQDLAKEKIDSADIIMDSLIGYHLQGEPRGDFAELIEIINNASGKVISYDLPSGVDATTGECQKVCIKADATLTLAMPKKIFNTNSGKESSGQVFALDIGVPEFLYNKIASGSRPESNHSVRKNSANASASFSLM
;
A
#
# COMPACT_ATOMS: atom_id res chain seq x y z
N MET A 1 -1.51 -20.96 -5.05
CA MET A 1 -0.94 -19.62 -4.78
C MET A 1 -0.44 -19.61 -3.36
N TYR A 2 0.75 -19.09 -3.10
CA TYR A 2 1.31 -18.97 -1.75
C TYR A 2 0.89 -17.63 -1.14
N PHE A 3 0.52 -17.63 0.13
CA PHE A 3 0.18 -16.45 0.91
C PHE A 3 1.15 -16.31 2.08
N SER A 4 1.86 -15.19 2.15
CA SER A 4 2.91 -14.93 3.14
C SER A 4 2.37 -14.43 4.47
N THR A 5 3.11 -14.71 5.55
CA THR A 5 2.94 -14.03 6.84
C THR A 5 3.67 -12.68 6.83
N ALA A 6 3.47 -11.86 7.88
CA ALA A 6 4.25 -10.64 8.10
C ALA A 6 5.75 -10.95 8.22
N ASP A 7 6.13 -11.95 9.01
CA ASP A 7 7.54 -12.36 9.24
C ASP A 7 8.21 -12.83 7.93
N GLU A 8 7.46 -13.54 7.08
CA GLU A 8 7.97 -13.97 5.77
C GLU A 8 8.19 -12.80 4.82
N MET A 9 7.35 -11.78 4.88
CA MET A 9 7.55 -10.54 4.11
C MET A 9 8.75 -9.76 4.61
N GLU A 10 8.89 -9.59 5.92
CA GLU A 10 10.05 -8.91 6.51
C GLU A 10 11.35 -9.59 6.08
N LYS A 11 11.40 -10.93 6.18
CA LYS A 11 12.56 -11.70 5.73
C LYS A 11 12.82 -11.56 4.23
N LEU A 12 11.79 -11.46 3.40
CA LEU A 12 11.95 -11.23 1.96
C LEU A 12 12.56 -9.86 1.68
N ASP A 13 12.09 -8.82 2.35
CA ASP A 13 12.60 -7.45 2.22
C ASP A 13 14.07 -7.37 2.67
N GLU A 14 14.41 -8.00 3.81
CA GLU A 14 15.80 -8.10 4.28
C GLU A 14 16.70 -8.79 3.25
N LEU A 15 16.29 -9.95 2.73
CA LEU A 15 17.04 -10.68 1.71
C LEU A 15 17.18 -9.88 0.42
N ALA A 16 16.15 -9.13 0.01
CA ALA A 16 16.23 -8.27 -1.16
C ALA A 16 17.31 -7.20 -0.99
N VAL A 17 17.33 -6.53 0.17
CA VAL A 17 18.34 -5.50 0.50
C VAL A 17 19.74 -6.11 0.60
N GLU A 18 19.91 -7.26 1.25
CA GLU A 18 21.21 -7.97 1.32
C GLU A 18 21.76 -8.32 -0.07
N HIS A 19 20.89 -8.56 -1.04
CA HIS A 19 21.27 -8.89 -2.42
C HIS A 19 21.35 -7.66 -3.35
N GLY A 20 21.25 -6.44 -2.78
CA GLY A 20 21.49 -5.19 -3.48
C GLY A 20 20.24 -4.53 -4.10
N LEU A 21 19.04 -5.01 -3.82
CA LEU A 21 17.80 -4.34 -4.20
C LEU A 21 17.40 -3.36 -3.10
N GLU A 22 17.59 -2.07 -3.34
CA GLU A 22 17.30 -1.04 -2.35
C GLU A 22 15.79 -0.84 -2.14
N ILE A 23 15.40 -0.46 -0.92
CA ILE A 23 14.00 -0.14 -0.56
C ILE A 23 13.42 0.90 -1.52
N ARG A 24 14.17 1.94 -1.87
CA ARG A 24 13.72 2.99 -2.81
C ARG A 24 13.43 2.47 -4.20
N GLN A 25 14.16 1.46 -4.68
CA GLN A 25 13.88 0.84 -5.98
C GLN A 25 12.55 0.07 -5.95
N MET A 26 12.27 -0.64 -4.87
CA MET A 26 10.99 -1.31 -4.66
C MET A 26 9.83 -0.30 -4.56
N MET A 27 10.02 0.81 -3.84
CA MET A 27 9.04 1.91 -3.76
C MET A 27 8.77 2.55 -5.13
N GLU A 28 9.78 2.68 -5.99
CA GLU A 28 9.58 3.21 -7.36
C GLU A 28 8.65 2.31 -8.18
N LEU A 29 8.85 0.99 -8.13
CA LEU A 29 7.97 0.05 -8.81
C LEU A 29 6.56 0.01 -8.19
N ALA A 30 6.47 0.04 -6.87
CA ALA A 30 5.19 0.13 -6.18
C ALA A 30 4.39 1.38 -6.63
N GLY A 31 5.06 2.53 -6.68
CA GLY A 31 4.45 3.79 -7.14
C GLY A 31 4.01 3.74 -8.60
N TRP A 32 4.84 3.17 -9.48
CA TRP A 32 4.49 2.97 -10.90
C TRP A 32 3.23 2.09 -11.06
N HIS A 33 3.16 0.99 -10.34
CA HIS A 33 2.03 0.06 -10.42
C HIS A 33 0.71 0.66 -9.94
N MET A 34 0.72 1.69 -9.09
CA MET A 34 -0.51 2.37 -8.73
C MET A 34 -1.17 3.05 -9.94
N VAL A 35 -0.39 3.53 -10.91
CA VAL A 35 -0.93 4.06 -12.17
C VAL A 35 -1.69 2.98 -12.94
N GLU A 36 -1.19 1.75 -12.97
CA GLU A 36 -1.90 0.63 -13.60
C GLU A 36 -3.21 0.29 -12.87
N VAL A 37 -3.20 0.32 -11.53
CA VAL A 37 -4.41 0.11 -10.73
C VAL A 37 -5.44 1.19 -11.02
N PHE A 38 -5.03 2.45 -11.07
CA PHE A 38 -5.90 3.58 -11.40
C PHE A 38 -6.54 3.41 -12.78
N ASN A 39 -5.75 3.01 -13.78
CA ASN A 39 -6.26 2.72 -15.12
C ASN A 39 -7.27 1.55 -15.11
N LYS A 40 -6.98 0.46 -14.38
CA LYS A 40 -7.89 -0.70 -14.26
C LYS A 40 -9.19 -0.37 -13.56
N LEU A 41 -9.15 0.53 -12.59
CA LEU A 41 -10.32 1.03 -11.85
C LEU A 41 -11.03 2.18 -12.57
N SER A 42 -10.52 2.61 -13.73
CA SER A 42 -11.06 3.74 -14.53
C SER A 42 -11.16 5.04 -13.73
N ILE A 43 -10.14 5.33 -12.90
CA ILE A 43 -10.04 6.58 -12.16
C ILE A 43 -9.79 7.73 -13.14
N GLY A 44 -10.56 8.80 -13.00
CA GLY A 44 -10.50 9.95 -13.89
C GLY A 44 -9.29 10.85 -13.62
N LEU A 45 -8.69 11.43 -14.67
CA LEU A 45 -7.54 12.36 -14.53
C LEU A 45 -7.89 13.65 -13.78
N SER A 46 -9.17 13.97 -13.65
CA SER A 46 -9.70 15.13 -12.91
C SER A 46 -10.21 14.82 -11.51
N ASP A 47 -10.24 13.54 -11.11
CA ASP A 47 -10.70 13.14 -9.80
C ASP A 47 -9.85 13.77 -8.70
N GLN A 48 -10.49 14.12 -7.57
CA GLN A 48 -9.81 14.63 -6.39
C GLN A 48 -9.19 13.46 -5.63
N ILE A 49 -7.87 13.42 -5.57
CA ILE A 49 -7.10 12.33 -4.96
C ILE A 49 -6.44 12.83 -3.69
N VAL A 50 -6.67 12.13 -2.60
CA VAL A 50 -5.98 12.37 -1.33
C VAL A 50 -5.15 11.15 -0.98
N ILE A 51 -3.86 11.35 -0.74
CA ILE A 51 -2.92 10.30 -0.33
C ILE A 51 -2.59 10.51 1.14
N VAL A 52 -2.99 9.57 2.00
CA VAL A 52 -2.77 9.64 3.45
C VAL A 52 -1.58 8.77 3.81
N VAL A 53 -0.51 9.43 4.28
CA VAL A 53 0.84 8.87 4.36
C VAL A 53 1.28 8.66 5.79
N GLY A 54 1.65 7.42 6.12
CA GLY A 54 2.22 7.03 7.40
C GLY A 54 3.74 7.22 7.48
N LYS A 55 4.32 6.84 8.63
CA LYS A 55 5.75 7.03 8.93
C LYS A 55 6.67 6.01 8.24
N GLY A 56 6.13 4.85 7.86
CA GLY A 56 6.88 3.68 7.40
C GLY A 56 7.08 3.60 5.88
N ASN A 57 7.57 2.45 5.41
CA ASN A 57 7.82 2.19 3.99
C ASN A 57 6.53 2.27 3.14
N LYS A 58 5.39 1.79 3.66
CA LYS A 58 4.08 1.95 2.99
C LYS A 58 3.77 3.43 2.68
N GLY A 59 4.17 4.35 3.59
CA GLY A 59 4.08 5.79 3.31
C GLY A 59 4.94 6.21 2.12
N GLY A 60 6.15 5.64 2.01
CA GLY A 60 7.06 5.86 0.88
C GLY A 60 6.47 5.40 -0.46
N ASP A 61 5.77 4.25 -0.49
CA ASP A 61 5.07 3.77 -1.68
C ASP A 61 4.01 4.78 -2.15
N GLY A 62 3.23 5.34 -1.21
CA GLY A 62 2.24 6.38 -1.50
C GLY A 62 2.85 7.68 -2.02
N LEU A 63 4.01 8.10 -1.46
CA LEU A 63 4.74 9.28 -1.93
C LEU A 63 5.32 9.04 -3.33
N SER A 64 5.88 7.86 -3.60
CA SER A 64 6.33 7.49 -4.94
C SER A 64 5.17 7.51 -5.95
N ALA A 65 4.01 6.96 -5.57
CA ALA A 65 2.82 6.98 -6.41
C ALA A 65 2.32 8.38 -6.73
N ALA A 66 2.34 9.31 -5.77
CA ALA A 66 1.95 10.70 -6.03
C ALA A 66 2.70 11.27 -7.23
N ARG A 67 4.02 11.08 -7.28
CA ARG A 67 4.85 11.54 -8.40
C ARG A 67 4.51 10.84 -9.71
N HIS A 68 4.33 9.52 -9.67
CA HIS A 68 3.97 8.76 -10.87
C HIS A 68 2.59 9.16 -11.41
N LEU A 69 1.61 9.36 -10.54
CA LEU A 69 0.27 9.81 -10.93
C LEU A 69 0.30 11.20 -11.58
N VAL A 70 1.05 12.17 -10.99
CA VAL A 70 1.24 13.50 -11.60
C VAL A 70 1.86 13.38 -12.99
N ASN A 71 2.91 12.57 -13.16
CA ASN A 71 3.56 12.33 -14.44
C ASN A 71 2.63 11.70 -15.49
N HIS A 72 1.57 11.03 -15.06
CA HIS A 72 0.54 10.42 -15.93
C HIS A 72 -0.72 11.28 -16.09
N GLY A 73 -0.65 12.55 -15.66
CA GLY A 73 -1.68 13.56 -15.96
C GLY A 73 -2.77 13.72 -14.90
N TYR A 74 -2.70 13.02 -13.75
CA TYR A 74 -3.57 13.28 -12.61
C TYR A 74 -3.20 14.62 -11.99
N LYS A 75 -4.17 15.54 -11.87
CA LYS A 75 -3.89 16.95 -11.56
C LYS A 75 -4.23 17.35 -10.13
N ASN A 76 -5.21 16.71 -9.54
CA ASN A 76 -5.82 17.13 -8.27
C ASN A 76 -5.38 16.18 -7.14
N ILE A 77 -4.09 16.18 -6.81
CA ILE A 77 -3.51 15.34 -5.78
C ILE A 77 -3.12 16.18 -4.57
N SER A 78 -3.59 15.79 -3.38
CA SER A 78 -3.16 16.33 -2.10
C SER A 78 -2.56 15.23 -1.23
N ILE A 79 -1.55 15.57 -0.43
CA ILE A 79 -0.82 14.63 0.42
C ILE A 79 -1.01 15.06 1.88
N ILE A 80 -1.44 14.11 2.71
CA ILE A 80 -1.61 14.29 4.15
C ILE A 80 -0.62 13.37 4.86
N LEU A 81 0.40 13.95 5.49
CA LEU A 81 1.35 13.23 6.32
C LEU A 81 0.80 13.09 7.74
N VAL A 82 0.80 11.90 8.30
CA VAL A 82 0.48 11.71 9.72
C VAL A 82 1.52 12.36 10.64
N SER A 83 2.76 12.49 10.17
CA SER A 83 3.89 13.06 10.92
C SER A 83 4.97 13.56 9.97
N LYS A 84 5.76 14.53 10.43
CA LYS A 84 7.01 14.95 9.75
C LYS A 84 8.15 13.93 9.93
N ASP A 85 8.09 13.14 10.99
CA ASP A 85 9.08 12.10 11.27
C ASP A 85 8.72 10.83 10.50
N ILE A 86 9.35 10.66 9.33
CA ILE A 86 9.17 9.52 8.43
C ILE A 86 10.51 8.85 8.15
N LYS A 87 10.48 7.59 7.69
CA LYS A 87 11.71 6.83 7.38
C LYS A 87 12.54 7.51 6.26
N PRO A 88 13.89 7.36 6.27
CA PRO A 88 14.78 8.02 5.30
C PRO A 88 14.45 7.74 3.83
N ASP A 89 14.04 6.50 3.49
CA ASP A 89 13.67 6.16 2.11
C ASP A 89 12.36 6.86 1.70
N SER A 90 11.39 6.95 2.60
CA SER A 90 10.16 7.73 2.39
C SER A 90 10.44 9.23 2.30
N GLN A 91 11.39 9.76 3.11
CA GLN A 91 11.82 11.17 3.06
C GLN A 91 12.39 11.53 1.69
N HIS A 92 13.15 10.64 1.06
CA HIS A 92 13.66 10.86 -0.29
C HIS A 92 12.54 11.16 -1.31
N HIS A 93 11.44 10.40 -1.27
CA HIS A 93 10.28 10.65 -2.14
C HIS A 93 9.54 11.94 -1.76
N LEU A 94 9.42 12.23 -0.47
CA LEU A 94 8.82 13.48 0.01
C LEU A 94 9.61 14.71 -0.48
N ASP A 95 10.95 14.68 -0.40
CA ASP A 95 11.81 15.77 -0.86
C ASP A 95 11.64 16.08 -2.36
N LEU A 96 11.39 15.04 -3.17
CA LEU A 96 11.07 15.23 -4.59
C LEU A 96 9.72 15.91 -4.78
N LEU A 97 8.69 15.51 -4.04
CA LEU A 97 7.35 16.10 -4.13
C LEU A 97 7.32 17.54 -3.63
N VAL A 98 8.11 17.88 -2.61
CA VAL A 98 8.30 19.26 -2.15
C VAL A 98 8.92 20.11 -3.28
N LYS A 99 9.93 19.60 -4.00
CA LYS A 99 10.55 20.29 -5.15
C LYS A 99 9.62 20.39 -6.38
N MET A 100 8.55 19.58 -6.41
CA MET A 100 7.49 19.65 -7.43
C MET A 100 6.34 20.57 -7.01
N ASP A 101 6.47 21.29 -5.90
CA ASP A 101 5.45 22.20 -5.34
C ASP A 101 4.10 21.48 -5.08
N MET A 102 4.13 20.20 -4.71
CA MET A 102 2.93 19.42 -4.44
C MET A 102 2.21 19.94 -3.19
N PRO A 103 0.85 19.91 -3.15
CA PRO A 103 0.09 20.23 -1.94
C PRO A 103 0.32 19.18 -0.86
N ILE A 104 1.13 19.51 0.14
CA ILE A 104 1.49 18.63 1.26
C ILE A 104 1.12 19.31 2.56
N MET A 105 0.45 18.59 3.45
CA MET A 105 0.13 19.05 4.80
C MET A 105 0.42 17.97 5.84
N VAL A 106 0.62 18.41 7.09
CA VAL A 106 0.77 17.52 8.25
C VAL A 106 -0.53 17.52 9.03
N TYR A 107 -1.07 16.33 9.31
CA TYR A 107 -2.37 16.15 9.94
C TYR A 107 -2.48 16.90 11.28
N SER A 108 -1.53 16.70 12.19
CA SER A 108 -1.55 17.33 13.50
C SER A 108 -1.51 18.88 13.48
N GLU A 109 -1.10 19.48 12.38
CA GLU A 109 -1.00 20.94 12.20
C GLU A 109 -2.24 21.53 11.48
N ASN A 110 -3.03 20.68 10.78
CA ASN A 110 -4.11 21.11 9.88
C ASN A 110 -5.29 20.12 9.89
N GLN A 111 -5.76 19.68 11.08
CA GLN A 111 -6.77 18.62 11.19
C GLN A 111 -8.06 18.93 10.44
N ASP A 112 -8.62 20.14 10.61
CA ASP A 112 -9.87 20.52 9.95
C ASP A 112 -9.73 20.53 8.41
N LEU A 113 -8.63 21.08 7.88
CA LEU A 113 -8.36 21.12 6.44
C LEU A 113 -8.12 19.71 5.90
N ALA A 114 -7.38 18.86 6.63
CA ALA A 114 -7.15 17.48 6.25
C ALA A 114 -8.46 16.69 6.16
N LYS A 115 -9.35 16.87 7.13
CA LYS A 115 -10.67 16.27 7.13
C LYS A 115 -11.50 16.75 5.94
N GLU A 116 -11.56 18.07 5.69
CA GLU A 116 -12.26 18.63 4.52
C GLU A 116 -11.74 18.03 3.20
N LYS A 117 -10.42 17.86 3.08
CA LYS A 117 -9.80 17.26 1.90
C LYS A 117 -10.20 15.79 1.73
N ILE A 118 -10.20 15.00 2.82
CA ILE A 118 -10.61 13.59 2.80
C ILE A 118 -12.11 13.49 2.46
N ASP A 119 -12.97 14.30 3.09
CA ASP A 119 -14.41 14.27 2.87
C ASP A 119 -14.81 14.65 1.43
N SER A 120 -14.02 15.51 0.77
CA SER A 120 -14.26 15.96 -0.61
C SER A 120 -13.53 15.14 -1.69
N ALA A 121 -12.75 14.14 -1.31
CA ALA A 121 -12.00 13.31 -2.23
C ALA A 121 -12.89 12.33 -3.00
N ASP A 122 -12.62 12.13 -4.30
CA ASP A 122 -13.18 11.04 -5.10
C ASP A 122 -12.41 9.74 -4.81
N ILE A 123 -11.10 9.86 -4.59
CA ILE A 123 -10.19 8.74 -4.30
C ILE A 123 -9.34 9.07 -3.07
N ILE A 124 -9.31 8.13 -2.13
CA ILE A 124 -8.46 8.19 -0.95
C ILE A 124 -7.47 7.03 -1.01
N MET A 125 -6.18 7.34 -1.03
CA MET A 125 -5.13 6.32 -0.98
C MET A 125 -4.66 6.12 0.46
N ASP A 126 -4.90 4.92 1.00
CA ASP A 126 -4.40 4.51 2.31
C ASP A 126 -2.95 4.02 2.20
N SER A 127 -2.04 4.86 2.65
CA SER A 127 -0.60 4.56 2.80
C SER A 127 -0.14 4.74 4.26
N LEU A 128 -1.01 4.45 5.25
CA LEU A 128 -0.75 4.73 6.67
C LEU A 128 0.11 3.66 7.35
N ILE A 129 -0.38 2.40 7.41
CA ILE A 129 0.23 1.33 8.19
C ILE A 129 0.36 0.07 7.33
N GLY A 130 1.59 -0.44 7.17
CA GLY A 130 1.88 -1.68 6.47
C GLY A 130 1.82 -2.92 7.37
N TYR A 131 2.42 -4.02 6.92
CA TYR A 131 2.37 -5.33 7.58
C TYR A 131 3.11 -5.42 8.93
N HIS A 132 3.89 -4.41 9.32
CA HIS A 132 4.58 -4.34 10.63
C HIS A 132 3.69 -3.79 11.76
N LEU A 133 2.37 -3.75 11.60
CA LEU A 133 1.48 -3.30 12.66
C LEU A 133 1.64 -4.17 13.92
N GLN A 134 1.93 -3.53 15.05
CA GLN A 134 1.97 -4.16 16.37
C GLN A 134 0.85 -3.62 17.24
N GLY A 135 -0.12 -4.47 17.55
CA GLY A 135 -1.30 -4.08 18.32
C GLY A 135 -2.27 -3.21 17.52
N GLU A 136 -3.04 -2.37 18.21
CA GLU A 136 -4.07 -1.51 17.59
C GLU A 136 -3.52 -0.17 17.10
N PRO A 137 -4.05 0.43 16.02
CA PRO A 137 -3.77 1.81 15.64
C PRO A 137 -4.16 2.78 16.76
N ARG A 138 -3.35 3.83 17.00
CA ARG A 138 -3.55 4.80 18.08
C ARG A 138 -3.34 6.24 17.61
N GLY A 139 -3.92 7.20 18.36
CA GLY A 139 -3.77 8.63 18.09
C GLY A 139 -4.19 8.99 16.68
N ASP A 140 -3.41 9.84 16.00
CA ASP A 140 -3.70 10.35 14.66
C ASP A 140 -3.91 9.23 13.62
N PHE A 141 -3.27 8.06 13.79
CA PHE A 141 -3.50 6.91 12.90
C PHE A 141 -4.91 6.35 13.03
N ALA A 142 -5.39 6.15 14.26
CA ALA A 142 -6.75 5.64 14.50
C ALA A 142 -7.78 6.65 14.01
N GLU A 143 -7.59 7.93 14.31
CA GLU A 143 -8.48 9.01 13.91
C GLU A 143 -8.56 9.13 12.38
N LEU A 144 -7.42 9.12 11.68
CA LEU A 144 -7.40 9.15 10.20
C LEU A 144 -8.10 7.94 9.59
N ILE A 145 -7.94 6.74 10.16
CA ILE A 145 -8.65 5.55 9.69
C ILE A 145 -10.18 5.73 9.83
N GLU A 146 -10.64 6.29 10.95
CA GLU A 146 -12.07 6.56 11.17
C GLU A 146 -12.59 7.62 10.19
N ILE A 147 -11.84 8.71 9.96
CA ILE A 147 -12.21 9.75 8.99
C ILE A 147 -12.31 9.15 7.58
N ILE A 148 -11.32 8.38 7.15
CA ILE A 148 -11.30 7.73 5.84
C ILE A 148 -12.50 6.79 5.66
N ASN A 149 -12.81 5.96 6.66
CA ASN A 149 -13.94 5.03 6.58
C ASN A 149 -15.30 5.72 6.55
N ASN A 150 -15.41 6.97 7.01
CA ASN A 150 -16.63 7.77 6.99
C ASN A 150 -16.76 8.65 5.73
N ALA A 151 -15.69 8.80 4.97
CA ALA A 151 -15.70 9.56 3.72
C ALA A 151 -16.48 8.82 2.61
N SER A 152 -16.95 9.57 1.60
CA SER A 152 -17.68 9.00 0.46
C SER A 152 -16.80 8.55 -0.70
N GLY A 153 -15.54 8.97 -0.72
CA GLY A 153 -14.57 8.61 -1.75
C GLY A 153 -14.19 7.14 -1.74
N LYS A 154 -13.80 6.60 -2.90
CA LYS A 154 -13.27 5.22 -2.97
C LYS A 154 -11.92 5.11 -2.28
N VAL A 155 -11.76 4.10 -1.46
CA VAL A 155 -10.52 3.85 -0.72
C VAL A 155 -9.66 2.80 -1.42
N ILE A 156 -8.42 3.16 -1.75
CA ILE A 156 -7.43 2.26 -2.34
C ILE A 156 -6.27 2.11 -1.36
N SER A 157 -6.06 0.90 -0.85
CA SER A 157 -4.98 0.63 0.10
C SER A 157 -3.71 0.13 -0.60
N TYR A 158 -2.56 0.62 -0.14
CA TYR A 158 -1.27 0.01 -0.45
C TYR A 158 -1.02 -1.20 0.44
N ASP A 159 -0.50 -2.26 -0.14
CA ASP A 159 -0.03 -3.50 0.46
C ASP A 159 -1.09 -4.30 1.20
N LEU A 160 -1.76 -3.71 2.17
CA LEU A 160 -2.94 -4.21 2.89
C LEU A 160 -3.68 -3.03 3.53
N PRO A 161 -4.97 -3.16 3.86
CA PRO A 161 -5.70 -2.11 4.57
C PRO A 161 -5.07 -1.80 5.93
N SER A 162 -4.85 -0.52 6.22
CA SER A 162 -4.24 -0.10 7.48
C SER A 162 -5.08 -0.51 8.67
N GLY A 163 -4.45 -1.05 9.71
CA GLY A 163 -5.14 -1.52 10.91
C GLY A 163 -5.56 -2.99 10.88
N VAL A 164 -5.34 -3.70 9.76
CA VAL A 164 -5.58 -5.14 9.67
C VAL A 164 -4.29 -5.91 9.91
N ASP A 165 -4.35 -7.00 10.68
CA ASP A 165 -3.22 -7.89 10.88
C ASP A 165 -2.92 -8.70 9.60
N ALA A 166 -1.68 -8.62 9.13
CA ALA A 166 -1.25 -9.20 7.86
C ALA A 166 -1.32 -10.74 7.82
N THR A 167 -1.30 -11.39 8.97
CA THR A 167 -1.28 -12.84 9.11
C THR A 167 -2.67 -13.40 9.39
N THR A 168 -3.40 -12.82 10.35
CA THR A 168 -4.72 -13.30 10.77
C THR A 168 -5.86 -12.71 9.96
N GLY A 169 -5.68 -11.53 9.39
CA GLY A 169 -6.72 -10.76 8.71
C GLY A 169 -7.69 -10.08 9.67
N GLU A 170 -7.42 -10.09 10.96
CA GLU A 170 -8.27 -9.46 11.96
C GLU A 170 -8.08 -7.94 11.97
N CYS A 171 -9.20 -7.23 12.05
CA CYS A 171 -9.19 -5.78 12.27
C CYS A 171 -8.78 -5.48 13.73
N GLN A 172 -7.69 -4.78 13.90
CA GLN A 172 -7.16 -4.39 15.22
C GLN A 172 -7.90 -3.15 15.73
N LYS A 173 -9.11 -3.33 16.29
CA LYS A 173 -10.02 -2.30 16.84
C LYS A 173 -10.58 -1.35 15.76
N VAL A 174 -9.73 -0.68 14.99
CA VAL A 174 -10.09 0.15 13.85
C VAL A 174 -9.18 -0.19 12.68
N CYS A 175 -9.77 -0.36 11.49
CA CYS A 175 -9.05 -0.67 10.27
C CYS A 175 -9.73 -0.08 9.05
N ILE A 176 -8.97 0.16 8.00
CA ILE A 176 -9.49 0.62 6.72
C ILE A 176 -10.37 -0.45 6.08
N LYS A 177 -11.48 0.00 5.48
CA LYS A 177 -12.34 -0.77 4.57
C LYS A 177 -12.07 -0.28 3.16
N ALA A 178 -11.20 -0.97 2.45
CA ALA A 178 -10.80 -0.58 1.11
C ALA A 178 -11.76 -1.11 0.04
N ASP A 179 -11.98 -0.32 -1.02
CA ASP A 179 -12.64 -0.76 -2.25
C ASP A 179 -11.67 -1.57 -3.13
N ALA A 180 -10.38 -1.25 -3.04
CA ALA A 180 -9.33 -1.99 -3.71
C ALA A 180 -8.03 -1.97 -2.89
N THR A 181 -7.20 -3.00 -3.08
CA THR A 181 -5.88 -3.11 -2.46
C THR A 181 -4.83 -3.52 -3.48
N LEU A 182 -3.74 -2.75 -3.57
CA LEU A 182 -2.55 -3.10 -4.30
C LEU A 182 -1.58 -3.80 -3.36
N THR A 183 -1.45 -5.12 -3.42
CA THR A 183 -0.47 -5.87 -2.62
C THR A 183 0.81 -6.09 -3.40
N LEU A 184 1.93 -5.99 -2.70
CA LEU A 184 3.28 -5.94 -3.26
C LEU A 184 4.04 -7.24 -3.03
N ALA A 185 4.84 -7.67 -3.99
CA ALA A 185 5.66 -8.87 -3.99
C ALA A 185 4.84 -10.16 -3.83
N MET A 186 4.51 -10.56 -2.60
CA MET A 186 3.67 -11.72 -2.31
C MET A 186 2.34 -11.32 -1.68
N PRO A 187 1.21 -11.93 -2.08
CA PRO A 187 -0.04 -11.78 -1.37
C PRO A 187 0.10 -12.25 0.08
N LYS A 188 -0.38 -11.46 1.03
CA LYS A 188 -0.35 -11.78 2.46
C LYS A 188 -1.48 -12.73 2.84
N LYS A 189 -1.35 -13.46 3.96
CA LYS A 189 -2.38 -14.41 4.45
C LYS A 189 -3.74 -13.75 4.66
N ILE A 190 -3.80 -12.47 4.99
CA ILE A 190 -5.03 -11.68 5.09
C ILE A 190 -5.97 -11.93 3.90
N PHE A 191 -5.46 -11.95 2.66
CA PHE A 191 -6.29 -12.09 1.47
C PHE A 191 -6.93 -13.48 1.29
N ASN A 192 -6.58 -14.43 2.16
CA ASN A 192 -7.20 -15.76 2.20
C ASN A 192 -8.14 -15.95 3.40
N THR A 193 -8.32 -14.95 4.25
CA THR A 193 -9.26 -14.96 5.38
C THR A 193 -10.58 -14.26 5.00
N ASN A 194 -11.68 -14.56 5.70
CA ASN A 194 -12.96 -13.89 5.42
C ASN A 194 -12.91 -12.41 5.81
N SER A 195 -12.43 -12.10 7.01
CA SER A 195 -12.31 -10.72 7.50
C SER A 195 -11.37 -9.87 6.63
N GLY A 196 -10.25 -10.45 6.20
CA GLY A 196 -9.31 -9.77 5.32
C GLY A 196 -9.90 -9.48 3.94
N LYS A 197 -10.68 -10.40 3.37
CA LYS A 197 -11.38 -10.18 2.10
C LYS A 197 -12.41 -9.05 2.21
N GLU A 198 -13.15 -9.00 3.31
CA GLU A 198 -14.14 -7.94 3.56
C GLU A 198 -13.51 -6.55 3.68
N SER A 199 -12.30 -6.45 4.23
CA SER A 199 -11.59 -5.18 4.38
C SER A 199 -10.75 -4.77 3.17
N SER A 200 -10.42 -5.69 2.26
CA SER A 200 -9.45 -5.44 1.17
C SER A 200 -10.08 -5.06 -0.17
N GLY A 201 -11.37 -5.31 -0.37
CA GLY A 201 -12.00 -5.09 -1.67
C GLY A 201 -11.35 -5.88 -2.81
N GLN A 202 -11.25 -5.28 -3.98
CA GLN A 202 -10.58 -5.90 -5.14
C GLN A 202 -9.05 -5.89 -4.96
N VAL A 203 -8.42 -7.07 -4.99
CA VAL A 203 -6.97 -7.20 -4.75
C VAL A 203 -6.19 -7.30 -6.06
N PHE A 204 -5.17 -6.45 -6.19
CA PHE A 204 -4.18 -6.47 -7.27
C PHE A 204 -2.83 -6.87 -6.69
N ALA A 205 -2.26 -8.00 -7.14
CA ALA A 205 -0.92 -8.43 -6.71
C ALA A 205 0.10 -8.10 -7.80
N LEU A 206 1.10 -7.28 -7.46
CA LEU A 206 2.07 -6.78 -8.42
C LEU A 206 3.50 -6.99 -7.93
N ASP A 207 4.39 -7.23 -8.90
CA ASP A 207 5.83 -7.42 -8.67
C ASP A 207 6.50 -6.07 -8.41
N ILE A 208 7.43 -6.05 -7.44
CA ILE A 208 8.25 -4.89 -7.10
C ILE A 208 9.73 -5.11 -7.37
N GLY A 209 10.05 -6.06 -8.27
CA GLY A 209 11.41 -6.32 -8.74
C GLY A 209 12.21 -7.25 -7.85
N VAL A 210 11.60 -7.92 -6.88
CA VAL A 210 12.30 -8.89 -6.04
C VAL A 210 12.71 -10.11 -6.87
N PRO A 211 14.02 -10.49 -6.90
CA PRO A 211 14.49 -11.61 -7.68
C PRO A 211 13.80 -12.95 -7.34
N GLU A 212 13.39 -13.72 -8.35
CA GLU A 212 12.64 -14.98 -8.20
C GLU A 212 13.26 -15.95 -7.20
N PHE A 213 14.60 -16.07 -7.18
CA PHE A 213 15.29 -17.00 -6.29
C PHE A 213 15.11 -16.67 -4.80
N LEU A 214 14.80 -15.41 -4.44
CA LEU A 214 14.55 -15.00 -3.06
C LEU A 214 13.19 -15.50 -2.58
N TYR A 215 12.16 -15.49 -3.44
CA TYR A 215 10.87 -16.11 -3.13
C TYR A 215 11.01 -17.60 -2.82
N ASN A 216 11.89 -18.30 -3.55
CA ASN A 216 12.15 -19.72 -3.30
C ASN A 216 12.79 -19.97 -1.91
N LYS A 217 13.62 -19.05 -1.41
CA LYS A 217 14.18 -19.12 -0.05
C LYS A 217 13.10 -19.02 1.04
N ILE A 218 12.09 -18.19 0.83
CA ILE A 218 10.96 -18.02 1.75
C ILE A 218 10.02 -19.24 1.68
N ALA A 219 9.59 -19.63 0.48
CA ALA A 219 8.65 -20.74 0.29
C ALA A 219 9.22 -22.11 0.67
N SER A 220 10.52 -22.35 0.52
CA SER A 220 11.17 -23.63 0.88
C SER A 220 11.31 -23.85 2.39
N GLY A 221 11.34 -22.77 3.19
CA GLY A 221 11.30 -22.86 4.66
C GLY A 221 9.94 -23.31 5.23
N SER A 222 8.88 -23.24 4.41
CA SER A 222 7.49 -23.51 4.80
C SER A 222 6.88 -24.74 4.13
N ARG A 223 7.60 -25.46 3.25
CA ARG A 223 7.05 -26.60 2.50
C ARG A 223 7.55 -27.96 2.98
N PRO A 224 6.65 -28.94 3.19
CA PRO A 224 6.95 -30.30 2.83
C PRO A 224 7.06 -30.39 1.29
N GLU A 225 8.07 -31.09 0.79
CA GLU A 225 8.35 -31.31 -0.63
C GLU A 225 7.11 -31.65 -1.44
N SER A 226 6.72 -30.80 -2.34
CA SER A 226 5.96 -31.00 -3.57
C SER A 226 5.05 -29.83 -3.93
N ASN A 227 5.48 -28.97 -4.86
CA ASN A 227 4.64 -28.54 -5.98
C ASN A 227 5.32 -27.52 -6.89
N HIS A 228 5.57 -27.96 -8.09
CA HIS A 228 6.16 -27.19 -9.21
C HIS A 228 5.18 -26.21 -9.89
N SER A 229 4.17 -25.68 -9.21
CA SER A 229 3.09 -24.91 -9.81
C SER A 229 3.22 -23.39 -9.77
N VAL A 230 4.23 -22.83 -9.10
CA VAL A 230 4.42 -21.36 -9.02
C VAL A 230 4.94 -20.75 -10.32
N ARG A 231 5.51 -21.58 -11.23
CA ARG A 231 6.21 -21.10 -12.44
C ARG A 231 5.34 -20.63 -13.61
N LYS A 232 4.01 -20.80 -13.58
CA LYS A 232 3.18 -20.48 -14.75
C LYS A 232 2.46 -19.14 -14.72
N ASN A 233 2.48 -18.39 -13.63
CA ASN A 233 1.70 -17.16 -13.52
C ASN A 233 2.53 -15.85 -13.57
N SER A 234 3.85 -15.91 -13.60
CA SER A 234 4.67 -14.68 -13.72
C SER A 234 4.69 -14.07 -15.12
N ALA A 235 4.33 -14.84 -16.15
CA ALA A 235 4.24 -14.34 -17.53
C ALA A 235 2.89 -13.66 -17.86
N ASN A 236 1.89 -13.74 -16.95
CA ASN A 236 0.58 -13.13 -17.13
C ASN A 236 0.17 -12.31 -15.89
N ALA A 237 1.12 -11.61 -15.27
CA ALA A 237 0.90 -10.78 -14.07
C ALA A 237 0.10 -9.49 -14.32
N SER A 238 -0.64 -9.42 -15.41
CA SER A 238 -1.70 -8.43 -15.63
C SER A 238 -3.10 -8.97 -15.29
N ALA A 239 -3.18 -10.13 -14.62
CA ALA A 239 -4.47 -10.69 -14.24
C ALA A 239 -4.98 -10.03 -12.95
N SER A 240 -6.03 -9.21 -13.09
CA SER A 240 -6.88 -8.81 -11.99
C SER A 240 -7.45 -10.05 -11.30
N PHE A 241 -7.11 -10.28 -10.04
CA PHE A 241 -7.78 -11.29 -9.22
C PHE A 241 -9.10 -10.69 -8.73
N SER A 242 -10.20 -11.05 -9.38
CA SER A 242 -11.50 -10.97 -8.76
C SER A 242 -11.67 -12.24 -7.92
N LEU A 243 -11.54 -12.14 -6.62
CA LEU A 243 -11.98 -13.17 -5.70
C LEU A 243 -13.49 -13.02 -5.57
N MET A 244 -14.25 -13.91 -6.21
CA MET A 244 -15.67 -14.12 -5.90
C MET A 244 -15.84 -14.82 -4.56
#